data_0e8dd73a4373ceb1d81e031e6add182e
#
_entry.id   0e8dd73a4373ceb1d81e031e6add182e
#
_cell.length_a   1.000
_cell.length_b   1.000
_cell.length_c   1.000
_cell.angle_alpha   90.00
_cell.angle_beta   90.00
_cell.angle_gamma   90.00
#
_symmetry.space_group_name_H-M   'P 1'
#
loop_
_entity.id
_entity.type
_entity.pdbx_description
1 polymer ?
#
loop_
_entity_poly.entity_id
_entity_poly.type
_entity_poly.pdbx_seq_one_letter_code
_entity_poly.pdbx_strand_id
1 'polypeptide(L)'
;MENCDILIIGAGAAGIAAAKSAWESGCRSILLVDRKREMGGVLLQCAHRGFGKDLDGPEYTAKLLENFPEGVKFLLEVTVLAVNADKTAILSGKQIGKLEVSFRQLILATGCREIPMGALPIGGTRPEGVYTAGYAQELLNLHGIAPEGPVVILGSGDLGLVMAKHLAERDIPVTLVEQRETCGGMAKNQRCLTEFPIELLCGTTISEVLGEKQLEAVRTADGKILPCKTLLIAAGLRPEQQLVRHLGNPTWLHICGNASKVHPMVEAVVSEGKQAGILAAKNIEAVP
;
A
#
# COMPACT_ATOMS: atom_id res chain seq x y z
N MET A 1 19.29 -20.82 -12.36
CA MET A 1 19.11 -19.39 -12.71
C MET A 1 18.03 -19.32 -13.76
N GLU A 2 16.99 -18.53 -13.54
CA GLU A 2 15.93 -18.25 -14.50
C GLU A 2 16.21 -16.90 -15.15
N ASN A 3 15.82 -16.73 -16.44
CA ASN A 3 16.12 -15.50 -17.17
C ASN A 3 14.82 -14.89 -17.67
N CYS A 4 14.70 -13.57 -17.61
CA CYS A 4 13.62 -12.83 -18.25
C CYS A 4 14.14 -11.50 -18.85
N ASP A 5 13.43 -10.95 -19.82
CA ASP A 5 13.76 -9.63 -20.33
C ASP A 5 13.32 -8.53 -19.36
N ILE A 6 12.10 -8.64 -18.83
CA ILE A 6 11.56 -7.70 -17.84
C ILE A 6 11.17 -8.45 -16.58
N LEU A 7 11.79 -8.06 -15.47
CA LEU A 7 11.33 -8.43 -14.12
C LEU A 7 10.46 -7.30 -13.55
N ILE A 8 9.24 -7.63 -13.12
CA ILE A 8 8.33 -6.68 -12.46
C ILE A 8 8.14 -7.10 -11.02
N ILE A 9 8.45 -6.24 -10.06
CA ILE A 9 8.30 -6.51 -8.63
C ILE A 9 7.08 -5.75 -8.09
N GLY A 10 6.05 -6.49 -7.74
CA GLY A 10 4.75 -6.02 -7.24
C GLY A 10 3.65 -6.17 -8.27
N ALA A 11 2.62 -6.98 -7.94
CA ALA A 11 1.43 -7.25 -8.77
C ALA A 11 0.22 -6.41 -8.33
N GLY A 12 0.45 -5.19 -7.83
CA GLY A 12 -0.59 -4.18 -7.63
C GLY A 12 -0.98 -3.49 -8.94
N ALA A 13 -1.79 -2.43 -8.85
CA ALA A 13 -2.31 -1.71 -10.01
C ALA A 13 -1.22 -1.28 -11.02
N ALA A 14 -0.09 -0.74 -10.53
CA ALA A 14 1.02 -0.32 -11.38
C ALA A 14 1.70 -1.51 -12.08
N GLY A 15 1.98 -2.60 -11.35
CA GLY A 15 2.66 -3.78 -11.88
C GLY A 15 1.82 -4.53 -12.91
N ILE A 16 0.51 -4.68 -12.66
CA ILE A 16 -0.43 -5.26 -13.64
C ILE A 16 -0.45 -4.42 -14.92
N ALA A 17 -0.56 -3.09 -14.78
CA ALA A 17 -0.55 -2.18 -15.93
C ALA A 17 0.78 -2.21 -16.70
N ALA A 18 1.92 -2.30 -15.98
CA ALA A 18 3.24 -2.41 -16.57
C ALA A 18 3.41 -3.73 -17.36
N ALA A 19 2.96 -4.85 -16.80
CA ALA A 19 3.03 -6.16 -17.49
C ALA A 19 2.23 -6.16 -18.79
N LYS A 20 0.98 -5.65 -18.75
CA LYS A 20 0.14 -5.54 -19.94
C LYS A 20 0.77 -4.68 -21.01
N SER A 21 1.22 -3.48 -20.67
CA SER A 21 1.77 -2.53 -21.64
C SER A 21 3.13 -2.97 -22.20
N ALA A 22 3.97 -3.64 -21.40
CA ALA A 22 5.20 -4.24 -21.91
C ALA A 22 4.92 -5.37 -22.90
N TRP A 23 3.91 -6.21 -22.65
CA TRP A 23 3.46 -7.25 -23.58
C TRP A 23 2.89 -6.66 -24.85
N GLU A 24 2.02 -5.67 -24.77
CA GLU A 24 1.46 -4.93 -25.91
C GLU A 24 2.54 -4.24 -26.74
N SER A 25 3.66 -3.85 -26.10
CA SER A 25 4.84 -3.26 -26.76
C SER A 25 5.82 -4.30 -27.32
N GLY A 26 5.45 -5.58 -27.43
CA GLY A 26 6.24 -6.61 -28.10
C GLY A 26 7.12 -7.47 -27.20
N CYS A 27 7.34 -7.13 -25.92
CA CYS A 27 8.13 -7.97 -25.02
C CYS A 27 7.40 -9.30 -24.70
N ARG A 28 8.07 -10.43 -24.85
CA ARG A 28 7.50 -11.76 -24.64
C ARG A 28 8.10 -12.53 -23.46
N SER A 29 9.15 -11.98 -22.84
CA SER A 29 9.83 -12.60 -21.68
C SER A 29 9.67 -11.71 -20.45
N ILE A 30 8.49 -11.77 -19.83
CA ILE A 30 8.11 -10.97 -18.66
C ILE A 30 7.86 -11.89 -17.47
N LEU A 31 8.47 -11.55 -16.33
CA LEU A 31 8.22 -12.19 -15.04
C LEU A 31 7.67 -11.17 -14.06
N LEU A 32 6.43 -11.37 -13.60
CA LEU A 32 5.77 -10.57 -12.56
C LEU A 32 5.83 -11.32 -11.22
N VAL A 33 6.30 -10.67 -10.17
CA VAL A 33 6.50 -11.31 -8.85
C VAL A 33 5.76 -10.52 -7.78
N ASP A 34 5.02 -11.21 -6.90
CA ASP A 34 4.41 -10.59 -5.71
C ASP A 34 4.51 -11.53 -4.50
N ARG A 35 4.64 -10.92 -3.31
CA ARG A 35 4.63 -11.63 -2.02
C ARG A 35 3.25 -12.07 -1.56
N LYS A 36 2.19 -11.47 -2.09
CA LYS A 36 0.80 -11.83 -1.80
C LYS A 36 0.37 -13.02 -2.67
N ARG A 37 -0.69 -13.69 -2.24
CA ARG A 37 -1.27 -14.85 -2.92
C ARG A 37 -2.03 -14.48 -4.19
N GLU A 38 -2.50 -13.24 -4.28
CA GLU A 38 -3.35 -12.75 -5.35
C GLU A 38 -2.81 -11.44 -5.91
N MET A 39 -3.03 -11.21 -7.21
CA MET A 39 -2.76 -9.93 -7.86
C MET A 39 -3.79 -8.88 -7.44
N GLY A 40 -3.40 -7.60 -7.39
CA GLY A 40 -4.25 -6.48 -7.02
C GLY A 40 -3.64 -5.61 -5.92
N GLY A 41 -2.74 -6.19 -5.12
CA GLY A 41 -2.06 -5.46 -4.03
C GLY A 41 -3.05 -4.87 -3.02
N VAL A 42 -2.87 -3.59 -2.67
CA VAL A 42 -3.71 -2.89 -1.69
C VAL A 42 -5.16 -2.73 -2.13
N LEU A 43 -5.46 -2.80 -3.43
CA LEU A 43 -6.84 -2.69 -3.92
C LEU A 43 -7.74 -3.78 -3.35
N LEU A 44 -7.22 -4.99 -3.14
CA LEU A 44 -8.01 -6.12 -2.64
C LEU A 44 -8.64 -5.85 -1.26
N GLN A 45 -8.00 -5.01 -0.43
CA GLN A 45 -8.52 -4.64 0.88
C GLN A 45 -9.38 -3.36 0.87
N CYS A 46 -9.52 -2.68 -0.28
CA CYS A 46 -10.28 -1.43 -0.40
C CYS A 46 -11.77 -1.71 -0.70
N ALA A 47 -12.56 -1.98 0.33
CA ALA A 47 -14.00 -2.25 0.21
C ALA A 47 -14.85 -1.00 -0.08
N HIS A 48 -14.27 0.22 -0.02
CA HIS A 48 -14.97 1.45 -0.35
C HIS A 48 -15.02 1.68 -1.86
N ARG A 49 -16.08 2.32 -2.32
CA ARG A 49 -16.25 2.70 -3.73
C ARG A 49 -15.49 3.98 -4.08
N GLY A 50 -15.22 4.18 -5.36
CA GLY A 50 -14.60 5.39 -5.89
C GLY A 50 -13.35 5.14 -6.73
N PHE A 51 -13.13 3.89 -7.16
CA PHE A 51 -12.12 3.52 -8.15
C PHE A 51 -12.77 3.52 -9.55
N GLY A 52 -12.09 4.10 -10.53
CA GLY A 52 -12.64 4.22 -11.88
C GLY A 52 -14.02 4.90 -11.91
N LYS A 53 -15.02 4.21 -12.47
CA LYS A 53 -16.42 4.67 -12.51
C LYS A 53 -17.24 4.10 -11.33
N ASP A 54 -16.80 4.40 -10.10
CA ASP A 54 -17.50 3.98 -8.89
C ASP A 54 -17.44 2.47 -8.60
N LEU A 55 -16.30 1.83 -8.84
CA LEU A 55 -16.00 0.46 -8.43
C LEU A 55 -15.39 0.45 -7.02
N ASP A 56 -15.48 -0.69 -6.32
CA ASP A 56 -14.60 -0.96 -5.19
C ASP A 56 -13.23 -1.47 -5.63
N GLY A 57 -12.32 -1.71 -4.70
CA GLY A 57 -10.96 -2.14 -5.04
C GLY A 57 -10.89 -3.51 -5.70
N PRO A 58 -11.55 -4.57 -5.19
CA PRO A 58 -11.67 -5.87 -5.84
C PRO A 58 -12.27 -5.81 -7.25
N GLU A 59 -13.38 -5.10 -7.45
CA GLU A 59 -14.00 -4.89 -8.76
C GLU A 59 -13.04 -4.18 -9.74
N TYR A 60 -12.32 -3.16 -9.25
CA TYR A 60 -11.33 -2.46 -10.05
C TYR A 60 -10.14 -3.35 -10.40
N THR A 61 -9.70 -4.21 -9.49
CA THR A 61 -8.66 -5.21 -9.73
C THR A 61 -9.11 -6.19 -10.81
N ALA A 62 -10.31 -6.72 -10.73
CA ALA A 62 -10.87 -7.61 -11.75
C ALA A 62 -10.85 -6.95 -13.13
N LYS A 63 -11.24 -5.67 -13.22
CA LYS A 63 -11.16 -4.88 -14.44
C LYS A 63 -9.73 -4.69 -14.96
N LEU A 64 -8.74 -4.48 -14.09
CA LEU A 64 -7.34 -4.40 -14.49
C LEU A 64 -6.83 -5.73 -15.07
N LEU A 65 -7.33 -6.84 -14.57
CA LEU A 65 -6.97 -8.20 -15.01
C LEU A 65 -7.75 -8.65 -16.25
N GLU A 66 -8.78 -7.94 -16.70
CA GLU A 66 -9.44 -8.21 -17.97
C GLU A 66 -8.40 -8.23 -19.11
N ASN A 67 -8.42 -9.31 -19.93
CA ASN A 67 -7.47 -9.53 -21.01
C ASN A 67 -5.99 -9.45 -20.57
N PHE A 68 -5.68 -9.95 -19.36
CA PHE A 68 -4.29 -10.08 -18.93
C PHE A 68 -3.59 -11.12 -19.82
N PRO A 69 -2.39 -10.79 -20.37
CA PRO A 69 -1.76 -11.66 -21.36
C PRO A 69 -1.33 -13.02 -20.77
N GLU A 70 -1.80 -14.11 -21.35
CA GLU A 70 -1.49 -15.47 -20.89
C GLU A 70 0.01 -15.82 -20.92
N GLY A 71 0.78 -15.15 -21.80
CA GLY A 71 2.22 -15.38 -21.91
C GLY A 71 3.07 -14.66 -20.86
N VAL A 72 2.50 -13.80 -20.04
CA VAL A 72 3.21 -13.19 -18.90
C VAL A 72 3.32 -14.22 -17.78
N LYS A 73 4.54 -14.61 -17.45
CA LYS A 73 4.79 -15.46 -16.28
C LYS A 73 4.61 -14.68 -14.98
N PHE A 74 4.04 -15.31 -13.95
CA PHE A 74 3.94 -14.71 -12.63
C PHE A 74 4.28 -15.69 -11.53
N LEU A 75 4.89 -15.18 -10.46
CA LEU A 75 5.19 -15.89 -9.22
C LEU A 75 4.56 -15.14 -8.05
N LEU A 76 3.54 -15.73 -7.46
CA LEU A 76 2.86 -15.23 -6.26
C LEU A 76 3.37 -15.97 -5.01
N GLU A 77 3.13 -15.40 -3.83
CA GLU A 77 3.69 -15.89 -2.56
C GLU A 77 5.24 -15.96 -2.58
N VAL A 78 5.87 -15.05 -3.36
CA VAL A 78 7.31 -14.97 -3.56
C VAL A 78 7.82 -13.59 -3.16
N THR A 79 8.77 -13.56 -2.24
CA THR A 79 9.42 -12.34 -1.78
C THR A 79 10.75 -12.15 -2.52
N VAL A 80 10.97 -10.95 -3.05
CA VAL A 80 12.27 -10.54 -3.56
C VAL A 80 13.11 -10.07 -2.39
N LEU A 81 14.23 -10.75 -2.14
CA LEU A 81 15.13 -10.51 -1.01
C LEU A 81 16.20 -9.47 -1.34
N ALA A 82 16.68 -9.47 -2.58
CA ALA A 82 17.71 -8.56 -3.06
C ALA A 82 17.59 -8.32 -4.57
N VAL A 83 18.05 -7.16 -5.00
CA VAL A 83 18.30 -6.81 -6.39
C VAL A 83 19.75 -6.32 -6.48
N ASN A 84 20.53 -6.86 -7.40
CA ASN A 84 21.96 -6.59 -7.53
C ASN A 84 22.26 -5.70 -8.76
N ALA A 85 23.41 -5.02 -8.73
CA ALA A 85 23.86 -4.13 -9.80
C ALA A 85 24.17 -4.88 -11.12
N ASP A 86 24.46 -6.17 -11.04
CA ASP A 86 24.70 -7.06 -12.19
C ASP A 86 23.42 -7.55 -12.88
N LYS A 87 22.27 -6.93 -12.55
CA LYS A 87 20.94 -7.27 -13.07
C LYS A 87 20.50 -8.69 -12.67
N THR A 88 20.78 -9.09 -11.44
CA THR A 88 20.23 -10.30 -10.83
C THR A 88 19.33 -9.95 -9.66
N ALA A 89 18.36 -10.80 -9.37
CA ALA A 89 17.49 -10.70 -8.21
C ALA A 89 17.40 -12.04 -7.49
N ILE A 90 17.38 -11.99 -6.16
CA ILE A 90 17.21 -13.16 -5.31
C ILE A 90 15.77 -13.21 -4.82
N LEU A 91 15.08 -14.27 -5.19
CA LEU A 91 13.69 -14.53 -4.84
C LEU A 91 13.63 -15.67 -3.82
N SER A 92 12.60 -15.64 -2.96
CA SER A 92 12.32 -16.71 -2.02
C SER A 92 10.81 -16.93 -1.87
N GLY A 93 10.39 -18.16 -1.89
CA GLY A 93 9.00 -18.58 -1.70
C GLY A 93 8.88 -20.05 -1.34
N LYS A 94 7.78 -20.43 -0.71
CA LYS A 94 7.58 -21.80 -0.22
C LYS A 94 7.71 -22.84 -1.34
N GLN A 95 7.19 -22.51 -2.54
CA GLN A 95 7.16 -23.44 -3.67
C GLN A 95 8.46 -23.48 -4.48
N ILE A 96 9.20 -22.35 -4.50
CA ILE A 96 10.42 -22.20 -5.31
C ILE A 96 11.71 -22.31 -4.51
N GLY A 97 11.63 -22.31 -3.17
CA GLY A 97 12.83 -22.18 -2.30
C GLY A 97 13.52 -20.84 -2.53
N LYS A 98 14.84 -20.88 -2.75
CA LYS A 98 15.65 -19.74 -3.17
C LYS A 98 15.89 -19.83 -4.68
N LEU A 99 15.50 -18.81 -5.41
CA LEU A 99 15.67 -18.72 -6.86
C LEU A 99 16.44 -17.44 -7.21
N GLU A 100 17.41 -17.56 -8.08
CA GLU A 100 18.11 -16.44 -8.68
C GLU A 100 17.57 -16.20 -10.10
N VAL A 101 17.21 -14.95 -10.39
CA VAL A 101 16.65 -14.52 -11.67
C VAL A 101 17.54 -13.44 -12.26
N SER A 102 17.97 -13.59 -13.51
CA SER A 102 18.61 -12.51 -14.26
C SER A 102 17.60 -11.80 -15.15
N PHE A 103 17.77 -10.51 -15.34
CA PHE A 103 16.87 -9.68 -16.12
C PHE A 103 17.63 -8.62 -16.94
N ARG A 104 17.01 -8.10 -18.00
CA ARG A 104 17.54 -6.97 -18.77
C ARG A 104 17.02 -5.63 -18.26
N GLN A 105 15.75 -5.56 -17.90
CA GLN A 105 15.06 -4.40 -17.35
C GLN A 105 14.32 -4.78 -16.08
N LEU A 106 14.26 -3.87 -15.10
CA LEU A 106 13.53 -4.03 -13.86
C LEU A 106 12.46 -2.95 -13.71
N ILE A 107 11.22 -3.36 -13.41
CA ILE A 107 10.16 -2.45 -13.02
C ILE A 107 9.84 -2.67 -11.53
N LEU A 108 10.04 -1.63 -10.72
CA LEU A 108 9.69 -1.64 -9.30
C LEU A 108 8.31 -1.02 -9.11
N ALA A 109 7.32 -1.85 -8.77
CA ALA A 109 5.92 -1.49 -8.55
C ALA A 109 5.45 -1.90 -7.14
N THR A 110 6.35 -1.85 -6.15
CA THR A 110 6.16 -2.32 -4.76
C THR A 110 5.20 -1.47 -3.93
N GLY A 111 4.72 -0.35 -4.48
CA GLY A 111 3.78 0.54 -3.83
C GLY A 111 4.41 1.37 -2.72
N CYS A 112 3.68 1.58 -1.65
CA CYS A 112 4.12 2.36 -0.49
C CYS A 112 3.88 1.59 0.80
N ARG A 113 4.50 2.07 1.89
CA ARG A 113 4.26 1.58 3.24
C ARG A 113 3.75 2.70 4.13
N GLU A 114 2.99 2.36 5.12
CA GLU A 114 2.53 3.26 6.16
C GLU A 114 3.67 3.67 7.08
N ILE A 115 3.56 4.86 7.68
CA ILE A 115 4.45 5.30 8.74
C ILE A 115 4.02 4.60 10.04
N PRO A 116 4.86 3.71 10.63
CA PRO A 116 4.52 3.04 11.87
C PRO A 116 4.68 3.97 13.07
N MET A 117 4.05 3.64 14.21
CA MET A 117 4.17 4.40 15.46
C MET A 117 5.64 4.65 15.87
N GLY A 118 6.52 3.67 15.68
CA GLY A 118 7.94 3.79 16.02
C GLY A 118 8.73 4.84 15.22
N ALA A 119 8.16 5.38 14.14
CA ALA A 119 8.73 6.48 13.35
C ALA A 119 8.13 7.84 13.72
N LEU A 120 7.23 7.90 14.71
CA LEU A 120 6.57 9.11 15.20
C LEU A 120 7.08 9.47 16.60
N PRO A 121 7.05 10.75 17.00
CA PRO A 121 7.46 11.20 18.33
C PRO A 121 6.36 10.90 19.38
N ILE A 122 5.97 9.64 19.49
CA ILE A 122 4.95 9.17 20.44
C ILE A 122 5.64 8.40 21.54
N GLY A 123 5.54 8.91 22.77
CA GLY A 123 6.07 8.30 23.98
C GLY A 123 5.18 7.18 24.54
N GLY A 124 5.53 6.73 25.76
CA GLY A 124 4.79 5.71 26.49
C GLY A 124 5.20 4.28 26.18
N THR A 125 4.31 3.37 26.45
CA THR A 125 4.50 1.92 26.33
C THR A 125 4.29 1.41 24.90
N ARG A 126 4.41 0.10 24.70
CA ARG A 126 4.15 -0.58 23.44
C ARG A 126 3.17 -1.75 23.66
N PRO A 127 1.93 -1.46 24.09
CA PRO A 127 0.91 -2.48 24.35
C PRO A 127 0.36 -3.07 23.05
N GLU A 128 -0.37 -4.17 23.17
CA GLU A 128 -1.27 -4.65 22.11
C GLU A 128 -2.39 -3.63 21.88
N GLY A 129 -2.92 -3.59 20.64
CA GLY A 129 -4.00 -2.66 20.26
C GLY A 129 -3.51 -1.45 19.43
N VAL A 130 -2.21 -1.37 19.10
CA VAL A 130 -1.67 -0.32 18.23
C VAL A 130 -1.34 -0.89 16.85
N TYR A 131 -2.02 -0.40 15.81
CA TYR A 131 -1.87 -0.87 14.44
C TYR A 131 -1.71 0.31 13.46
N THR A 132 -1.20 0.04 12.27
CA THR A 132 -1.37 0.99 11.15
C THR A 132 -2.78 0.85 10.58
N ALA A 133 -3.32 1.93 10.02
CA ALA A 133 -4.69 1.94 9.52
C ALA A 133 -4.90 0.99 8.34
N GLY A 134 -3.90 0.84 7.45
CA GLY A 134 -3.97 -0.10 6.33
C GLY A 134 -3.88 -1.56 6.76
N TYR A 135 -3.12 -1.88 7.82
CA TYR A 135 -3.13 -3.24 8.38
C TYR A 135 -4.49 -3.55 9.04
N ALA A 136 -5.06 -2.60 9.77
CA ALA A 136 -6.42 -2.76 10.32
C ALA A 136 -7.47 -2.91 9.21
N GLN A 137 -7.31 -2.21 8.09
CA GLN A 137 -8.16 -2.36 6.91
C GLN A 137 -8.04 -3.77 6.29
N GLU A 138 -6.82 -4.32 6.19
CA GLU A 138 -6.59 -5.69 5.73
C GLU A 138 -7.30 -6.70 6.64
N LEU A 139 -7.10 -6.59 7.96
CA LEU A 139 -7.77 -7.45 8.94
C LEU A 139 -9.29 -7.39 8.84
N LEU A 140 -9.85 -6.19 8.74
CA LEU A 140 -11.29 -5.98 8.68
C LEU A 140 -11.89 -6.51 7.38
N ASN A 141 -11.32 -6.12 6.23
CA ASN A 141 -11.95 -6.34 4.93
C ASN A 141 -11.61 -7.70 4.30
N LEU A 142 -10.44 -8.29 4.61
CA LEU A 142 -10.04 -9.59 4.08
C LEU A 142 -10.25 -10.74 5.07
N HIS A 143 -10.22 -10.45 6.38
CA HIS A 143 -10.28 -11.50 7.40
C HIS A 143 -11.51 -11.38 8.30
N GLY A 144 -12.33 -10.32 8.18
CA GLY A 144 -13.51 -10.10 9.01
C GLY A 144 -13.19 -9.77 10.47
N ILE A 145 -11.94 -9.40 10.78
CA ILE A 145 -11.47 -9.10 12.13
C ILE A 145 -11.55 -7.59 12.36
N ALA A 146 -12.54 -7.15 13.14
CA ALA A 146 -12.69 -5.76 13.51
C ALA A 146 -11.79 -5.39 14.70
N PRO A 147 -11.20 -4.17 14.72
CA PRO A 147 -10.54 -3.65 15.91
C PRO A 147 -11.48 -3.54 17.10
N GLU A 148 -10.98 -3.80 18.32
CA GLU A 148 -11.74 -3.60 19.54
C GLU A 148 -11.91 -2.11 19.84
N GLY A 149 -13.15 -1.67 20.07
CA GLY A 149 -13.46 -0.28 20.39
C GLY A 149 -13.44 0.04 21.88
N PRO A 150 -13.41 1.33 22.24
CA PRO A 150 -13.32 2.51 21.39
C PRO A 150 -12.02 2.61 20.61
N VAL A 151 -12.06 3.20 19.41
CA VAL A 151 -10.90 3.35 18.53
C VAL A 151 -10.51 4.82 18.40
N VAL A 152 -9.23 5.11 18.60
CA VAL A 152 -8.63 6.40 18.24
C VAL A 152 -7.85 6.22 16.93
N ILE A 153 -8.03 7.14 15.98
CA ILE A 153 -7.30 7.15 14.71
C ILE A 153 -6.45 8.41 14.65
N LEU A 154 -5.14 8.26 14.53
CA LEU A 154 -4.20 9.37 14.33
C LEU A 154 -4.06 9.68 12.84
N GLY A 155 -4.58 10.82 12.43
CA GLY A 155 -4.59 11.33 11.07
C GLY A 155 -5.97 11.23 10.40
N SER A 156 -6.44 12.36 9.86
CA SER A 156 -7.71 12.49 9.14
C SER A 156 -7.52 12.54 7.61
N GLY A 157 -6.43 11.96 7.10
CA GLY A 157 -6.27 11.71 5.67
C GLY A 157 -7.28 10.70 5.13
N ASP A 158 -7.30 10.46 3.82
CA ASP A 158 -8.30 9.57 3.18
C ASP A 158 -8.39 8.20 3.84
N LEU A 159 -7.26 7.57 4.16
CA LEU A 159 -7.24 6.26 4.82
C LEU A 159 -7.85 6.33 6.23
N GLY A 160 -7.53 7.37 7.00
CA GLY A 160 -8.10 7.57 8.35
C GLY A 160 -9.62 7.75 8.29
N LEU A 161 -10.11 8.57 7.36
CA LEU A 161 -11.55 8.80 7.17
C LEU A 161 -12.29 7.55 6.68
N VAL A 162 -11.70 6.79 5.74
CA VAL A 162 -12.27 5.52 5.27
C VAL A 162 -12.37 4.51 6.41
N MET A 163 -11.33 4.39 7.23
CA MET A 163 -11.36 3.50 8.39
C MET A 163 -12.37 3.97 9.44
N ALA A 164 -12.43 5.28 9.71
CA ALA A 164 -13.41 5.83 10.64
C ALA A 164 -14.84 5.50 10.21
N LYS A 165 -15.14 5.65 8.91
CA LYS A 165 -16.44 5.26 8.34
C LYS A 165 -16.73 3.77 8.52
N HIS A 166 -15.80 2.90 8.12
CA HIS A 166 -15.99 1.44 8.20
C HIS A 166 -16.20 0.93 9.64
N LEU A 167 -15.59 1.59 10.62
CA LEU A 167 -15.78 1.27 12.03
C LEU A 167 -17.11 1.80 12.54
N ALA A 168 -17.46 3.03 12.20
CA ALA A 168 -18.73 3.64 12.59
C ALA A 168 -19.94 2.90 12.00
N GLU A 169 -19.85 2.38 10.76
CA GLU A 169 -20.87 1.49 10.15
C GLU A 169 -21.07 0.18 10.92
N ARG A 170 -20.18 -0.15 11.85
CA ARG A 170 -20.23 -1.32 12.74
C ARG A 170 -20.50 -0.97 14.21
N ASP A 171 -20.99 0.24 14.44
CA ASP A 171 -21.28 0.78 15.78
C ASP A 171 -20.05 0.81 16.72
N ILE A 172 -18.83 0.84 16.16
CA ILE A 172 -17.60 0.98 16.92
C ILE A 172 -17.32 2.48 17.11
N PRO A 173 -17.23 2.97 18.37
CA PRO A 173 -16.96 4.39 18.64
C PRO A 173 -15.58 4.80 18.11
N VAL A 174 -15.51 5.93 17.40
CA VAL A 174 -14.28 6.43 16.76
C VAL A 174 -14.05 7.89 17.13
N THR A 175 -12.81 8.19 17.53
CA THR A 175 -12.28 9.56 17.64
C THR A 175 -11.11 9.70 16.68
N LEU A 176 -11.18 10.67 15.74
CA LEU A 176 -10.08 11.09 14.88
C LEU A 176 -9.26 12.19 15.56
N VAL A 177 -7.95 12.08 15.51
CA VAL A 177 -7.01 13.11 15.99
C VAL A 177 -6.18 13.59 14.80
N GLU A 178 -6.22 14.89 14.53
CA GLU A 178 -5.55 15.52 13.39
C GLU A 178 -4.63 16.65 13.86
N GLN A 179 -3.38 16.61 13.44
CA GLN A 179 -2.38 17.63 13.82
C GLN A 179 -2.68 18.99 13.19
N ARG A 180 -3.26 19.03 12.00
CA ARG A 180 -3.65 20.26 11.31
C ARG A 180 -4.91 20.86 11.96
N GLU A 181 -5.10 22.16 11.76
CA GLU A 181 -6.28 22.88 12.23
C GLU A 181 -7.58 22.43 11.56
N THR A 182 -7.49 21.75 10.43
CA THR A 182 -8.64 21.27 9.65
C THR A 182 -8.50 19.82 9.26
N CYS A 183 -9.63 19.16 9.03
CA CYS A 183 -9.70 17.81 8.51
C CYS A 183 -8.90 17.66 7.21
N GLY A 184 -8.15 16.57 7.09
CA GLY A 184 -7.49 16.17 5.85
C GLY A 184 -8.40 15.39 4.91
N GLY A 185 -7.78 14.74 3.92
CA GLY A 185 -8.48 13.90 2.97
C GLY A 185 -9.42 14.65 2.01
N MET A 186 -9.98 13.91 1.08
CA MET A 186 -10.90 14.46 0.07
C MET A 186 -12.28 14.72 0.65
N ALA A 187 -12.97 15.76 0.16
CA ALA A 187 -14.30 16.15 0.60
C ALA A 187 -15.33 14.99 0.59
N LYS A 188 -15.23 14.08 -0.39
CA LYS A 188 -16.09 12.89 -0.45
C LYS A 188 -15.93 11.97 0.77
N ASN A 189 -14.71 11.85 1.31
CA ASN A 189 -14.42 11.02 2.47
C ASN A 189 -14.76 11.73 3.78
N GLN A 190 -14.69 13.08 3.82
CA GLN A 190 -15.07 13.88 4.97
C GLN A 190 -16.57 13.79 5.29
N ARG A 191 -17.42 13.37 4.35
CA ARG A 191 -18.86 13.19 4.59
C ARG A 191 -19.17 12.26 5.76
N CYS A 192 -18.31 11.29 6.04
CA CYS A 192 -18.51 10.38 7.18
C CYS A 192 -18.61 11.12 8.52
N LEU A 193 -18.00 12.31 8.64
CA LEU A 193 -18.07 13.14 9.86
C LEU A 193 -19.45 13.74 10.11
N THR A 194 -20.30 13.85 9.07
CA THR A 194 -21.68 14.33 9.18
C THR A 194 -22.70 13.19 9.13
N GLU A 195 -22.32 12.05 8.57
CA GLU A 195 -23.19 10.88 8.42
C GLU A 195 -23.15 9.96 9.67
N PHE A 196 -22.05 9.97 10.41
CA PHE A 196 -21.82 9.10 11.58
C PHE A 196 -21.35 9.90 12.80
N PRO A 197 -21.57 9.39 14.01
CA PRO A 197 -21.12 10.03 15.25
C PRO A 197 -19.60 9.87 15.46
N ILE A 198 -18.80 10.42 14.56
CA ILE A 198 -17.34 10.41 14.61
C ILE A 198 -16.85 11.74 15.20
N GLU A 199 -16.16 11.67 16.36
CA GLU A 199 -15.51 12.84 16.94
C GLU A 199 -14.22 13.16 16.16
N LEU A 200 -14.01 14.44 15.81
CA LEU A 200 -12.78 14.93 15.18
C LEU A 200 -12.13 16.01 16.05
N LEU A 201 -10.90 15.74 16.49
CA LEU A 201 -10.06 16.67 17.24
C LEU A 201 -8.95 17.19 16.32
N CYS A 202 -9.04 18.46 15.90
CA CYS A 202 -8.02 19.13 15.10
C CYS A 202 -7.07 19.96 15.96
N GLY A 203 -5.91 20.33 15.40
CA GLY A 203 -4.89 21.15 16.07
C GLY A 203 -4.10 20.42 17.15
N THR A 204 -4.22 19.09 17.24
CA THR A 204 -3.50 18.28 18.23
C THR A 204 -3.01 16.96 17.64
N THR A 205 -2.15 16.25 18.36
CA THR A 205 -1.61 14.95 17.96
C THR A 205 -1.52 14.03 19.19
N ILE A 206 -1.20 12.76 18.98
CA ILE A 206 -0.93 11.84 20.09
C ILE A 206 0.51 12.03 20.55
N SER A 207 0.69 12.27 21.84
CA SER A 207 2.00 12.42 22.49
C SER A 207 2.44 11.18 23.24
N GLU A 208 1.48 10.36 23.74
CA GLU A 208 1.79 9.21 24.58
C GLU A 208 0.75 8.11 24.45
N VAL A 209 1.21 6.86 24.51
CA VAL A 209 0.39 5.65 24.59
C VAL A 209 0.40 5.12 26.01
N LEU A 210 -0.77 4.84 26.58
CA LEU A 210 -0.99 4.41 27.95
C LEU A 210 -1.56 2.98 28.00
N GLY A 211 -1.02 2.16 28.89
CA GLY A 211 -1.37 0.77 29.11
C GLY A 211 -0.11 -0.10 29.23
N GLU A 212 -0.16 -1.22 29.91
CA GLU A 212 0.99 -2.13 30.05
C GLU A 212 0.98 -3.24 28.97
N LYS A 213 0.03 -4.17 29.07
CA LYS A 213 -0.12 -5.29 28.13
C LYS A 213 -1.04 -4.92 26.96
N GLN A 214 -2.13 -4.23 27.27
CA GLN A 214 -3.13 -3.78 26.32
C GLN A 214 -3.24 -2.26 26.35
N LEU A 215 -3.67 -1.67 25.26
CA LEU A 215 -3.95 -0.25 25.17
C LEU A 215 -5.15 0.10 26.03
N GLU A 216 -5.01 1.08 26.91
CA GLU A 216 -6.05 1.59 27.80
C GLU A 216 -6.51 2.99 27.41
N ALA A 217 -5.56 3.82 26.97
CA ALA A 217 -5.83 5.18 26.53
C ALA A 217 -4.65 5.75 25.70
N VAL A 218 -4.87 6.88 25.07
CA VAL A 218 -3.81 7.73 24.51
C VAL A 218 -3.90 9.12 25.12
N ARG A 219 -2.76 9.81 25.21
CA ARG A 219 -2.69 11.22 25.59
C ARG A 219 -2.40 12.08 24.37
N THR A 220 -3.16 13.13 24.18
CA THR A 220 -2.91 14.14 23.16
C THR A 220 -1.83 15.13 23.59
N ALA A 221 -1.27 15.90 22.65
CA ALA A 221 -0.22 16.88 22.95
C ALA A 221 -0.70 18.03 23.85
N ASP A 222 -2.00 18.35 23.81
CA ASP A 222 -2.66 19.33 24.69
C ASP A 222 -3.09 18.74 26.06
N GLY A 223 -2.73 17.47 26.31
CA GLY A 223 -2.91 16.80 27.61
C GLY A 223 -4.23 16.05 27.82
N LYS A 224 -5.15 16.05 26.85
CA LYS A 224 -6.42 15.30 26.93
C LYS A 224 -6.13 13.80 26.92
N ILE A 225 -6.79 13.03 27.80
CA ILE A 225 -6.72 11.58 27.81
C ILE A 225 -7.96 11.03 27.08
N LEU A 226 -7.72 10.19 26.07
CA LEU A 226 -8.75 9.52 25.29
C LEU A 226 -8.71 8.02 25.60
N PRO A 227 -9.66 7.48 26.39
CA PRO A 227 -9.77 6.06 26.63
C PRO A 227 -10.03 5.32 25.30
N CYS A 228 -9.25 4.28 25.01
CA CYS A 228 -9.42 3.49 23.81
C CYS A 228 -8.79 2.10 23.96
N LYS A 229 -9.31 1.14 23.20
CA LYS A 229 -8.77 -0.22 23.11
C LYS A 229 -7.89 -0.40 21.88
N THR A 230 -8.08 0.46 20.88
CA THR A 230 -7.28 0.44 19.64
C THR A 230 -6.84 1.84 19.27
N LEU A 231 -5.55 1.97 18.89
CA LEU A 231 -4.99 3.13 18.21
C LEU A 231 -4.61 2.75 16.78
N LEU A 232 -5.23 3.42 15.80
CA LEU A 232 -4.86 3.28 14.40
C LEU A 232 -3.98 4.45 13.94
N ILE A 233 -2.83 4.12 13.38
CA ILE A 233 -1.87 5.11 12.84
C ILE A 233 -2.16 5.31 11.36
N ALA A 234 -2.69 6.48 11.00
CA ALA A 234 -2.94 6.94 9.63
C ALA A 234 -2.08 8.18 9.30
N ALA A 235 -0.84 8.21 9.82
CA ALA A 235 0.06 9.37 9.80
C ALA A 235 0.82 9.58 8.47
N GLY A 236 0.41 8.91 7.40
CA GLY A 236 0.95 9.07 6.07
C GLY A 236 1.58 7.81 5.48
N LEU A 237 1.97 7.94 4.21
CA LEU A 237 2.53 6.87 3.39
C LEU A 237 3.90 7.30 2.85
N ARG A 238 4.81 6.33 2.67
CA ARG A 238 6.14 6.53 2.05
C ARG A 238 6.34 5.56 0.91
N PRO A 239 6.89 5.98 -0.24
CA PRO A 239 7.28 5.10 -1.32
C PRO A 239 8.19 3.97 -0.83
N GLU A 240 7.96 2.75 -1.33
CA GLU A 240 8.72 1.57 -0.96
C GLU A 240 9.79 1.26 -2.01
N GLN A 241 11.01 1.75 -1.76
CA GLN A 241 12.15 1.61 -2.67
C GLN A 241 13.35 0.91 -2.02
N GLN A 242 13.18 0.31 -0.85
CA GLN A 242 14.30 -0.23 -0.07
C GLN A 242 15.14 -1.25 -0.87
N LEU A 243 14.48 -2.07 -1.69
CA LEU A 243 15.15 -3.09 -2.54
C LEU A 243 16.17 -2.52 -3.53
N VAL A 244 15.97 -1.28 -4.00
CA VAL A 244 16.78 -0.70 -5.09
C VAL A 244 17.53 0.57 -4.67
N ARG A 245 17.33 1.04 -3.44
CA ARG A 245 17.88 2.33 -2.97
C ARG A 245 19.40 2.43 -3.09
N HIS A 246 20.10 1.33 -2.95
CA HIS A 246 21.57 1.23 -3.05
C HIS A 246 22.10 1.26 -4.48
N LEU A 247 21.22 1.07 -5.49
CA LEU A 247 21.59 1.00 -6.90
C LEU A 247 21.69 2.37 -7.57
N GLY A 248 21.20 3.44 -6.94
CA GLY A 248 21.01 4.73 -7.58
C GLY A 248 19.91 4.67 -8.66
N ASN A 249 20.15 5.33 -9.78
CA ASN A 249 19.17 5.40 -10.87
C ASN A 249 19.76 4.82 -12.19
N PRO A 250 20.03 3.51 -12.28
CA PRO A 250 20.54 2.92 -13.50
C PRO A 250 19.44 2.93 -14.58
N THR A 251 19.85 3.00 -15.86
CA THR A 251 18.94 3.11 -17.02
C THR A 251 18.00 1.91 -17.20
N TRP A 252 18.34 0.77 -16.59
CA TRP A 252 17.54 -0.46 -16.61
C TRP A 252 16.51 -0.56 -15.48
N LEU A 253 16.46 0.43 -14.57
CA LEU A 253 15.50 0.46 -13.44
C LEU A 253 14.40 1.48 -13.71
N HIS A 254 13.15 1.04 -13.67
CA HIS A 254 11.95 1.85 -13.79
C HIS A 254 11.13 1.75 -12.50
N ILE A 255 10.93 2.85 -11.81
CA ILE A 255 10.12 2.89 -10.57
C ILE A 255 8.79 3.55 -10.93
N CYS A 256 7.66 2.91 -10.58
CA CYS A 256 6.33 3.40 -10.95
C CYS A 256 5.28 3.23 -9.85
N GLY A 257 4.19 3.97 -10.02
CA GLY A 257 3.08 4.01 -9.07
C GLY A 257 3.51 4.54 -7.70
N ASN A 258 2.89 4.07 -6.63
CA ASN A 258 3.20 4.54 -5.28
C ASN A 258 4.62 4.19 -4.80
N ALA A 259 5.36 3.36 -5.53
CA ALA A 259 6.79 3.15 -5.28
C ALA A 259 7.63 4.35 -5.78
N SER A 260 7.18 5.09 -6.79
CA SER A 260 7.78 6.34 -7.26
C SER A 260 7.37 7.51 -6.37
N LYS A 261 6.07 7.76 -6.32
CA LYS A 261 5.42 8.81 -5.54
C LYS A 261 4.04 8.36 -5.12
N VAL A 262 3.63 8.67 -3.90
CA VAL A 262 2.28 8.35 -3.41
C VAL A 262 1.26 9.23 -4.15
N HIS A 263 0.33 8.59 -4.84
CA HIS A 263 -0.74 9.23 -5.59
C HIS A 263 -2.07 9.13 -4.85
N PRO A 264 -2.91 10.18 -4.88
CA PRO A 264 -4.24 10.14 -4.30
C PRO A 264 -5.25 9.32 -5.15
N MET A 265 -4.96 9.12 -6.45
CA MET A 265 -5.86 8.48 -7.41
C MET A 265 -5.16 7.29 -8.08
N VAL A 266 -5.90 6.18 -8.19
CA VAL A 266 -5.39 4.93 -8.79
C VAL A 266 -5.08 5.07 -10.29
N GLU A 267 -5.76 5.95 -10.98
CA GLU A 267 -5.55 6.22 -12.41
C GLU A 267 -4.14 6.70 -12.69
N ALA A 268 -3.57 7.54 -11.82
CA ALA A 268 -2.19 7.99 -11.93
C ALA A 268 -1.20 6.83 -11.73
N VAL A 269 -1.49 5.95 -10.75
CA VAL A 269 -0.71 4.73 -10.48
C VAL A 269 -0.68 3.81 -11.70
N VAL A 270 -1.84 3.57 -12.32
CA VAL A 270 -1.99 2.76 -13.54
C VAL A 270 -1.26 3.40 -14.72
N SER A 271 -1.37 4.73 -14.88
CA SER A 271 -0.70 5.47 -15.96
C SER A 271 0.82 5.35 -15.88
N GLU A 272 1.41 5.53 -14.68
CA GLU A 272 2.85 5.35 -14.48
C GLU A 272 3.28 3.90 -14.75
N GLY A 273 2.51 2.91 -14.31
CA GLY A 273 2.76 1.51 -14.62
C GLY A 273 2.81 1.25 -16.12
N LYS A 274 1.83 1.75 -16.88
CA LYS A 274 1.82 1.64 -18.36
C LYS A 274 3.06 2.26 -19.00
N GLN A 275 3.43 3.46 -18.58
CA GLN A 275 4.61 4.14 -19.09
C GLN A 275 5.90 3.36 -18.81
N ALA A 276 6.04 2.83 -17.58
CA ALA A 276 7.19 2.01 -17.21
C ALA A 276 7.29 0.73 -18.06
N GLY A 277 6.18 0.07 -18.35
CA GLY A 277 6.14 -1.12 -19.21
C GLY A 277 6.57 -0.82 -20.64
N ILE A 278 6.04 0.25 -21.24
CA ILE A 278 6.40 0.70 -22.59
C ILE A 278 7.90 1.05 -22.68
N LEU A 279 8.42 1.80 -21.70
CA LEU A 279 9.84 2.20 -21.68
C LEU A 279 10.77 1.00 -21.52
N ALA A 280 10.44 0.08 -20.62
CA ALA A 280 11.24 -1.13 -20.42
C ALA A 280 11.28 -1.99 -21.69
N ALA A 281 10.15 -2.16 -22.40
CA ALA A 281 10.11 -2.90 -23.66
C ALA A 281 10.96 -2.24 -24.75
N LYS A 282 10.86 -0.93 -24.93
CA LYS A 282 11.68 -0.17 -25.88
C LYS A 282 13.18 -0.29 -25.62
N ASN A 283 13.58 -0.26 -24.33
CA ASN A 283 15.00 -0.38 -23.96
C ASN A 283 15.57 -1.78 -24.23
N ILE A 284 14.74 -2.80 -24.37
CA ILE A 284 15.16 -4.14 -24.77
C ILE A 284 15.45 -4.18 -26.27
N GLU A 285 14.60 -3.58 -27.10
CA GLU A 285 14.76 -3.53 -28.55
C GLU A 285 15.98 -2.70 -28.98
N ALA A 286 16.34 -1.67 -28.19
CA ALA A 286 17.46 -0.76 -28.51
C ALA A 286 18.85 -1.35 -28.23
N VAL A 287 18.94 -2.50 -27.55
CA VAL A 287 20.22 -3.18 -27.22
C VAL A 287 20.27 -4.48 -28.02
N PRO A 288 21.05 -4.55 -29.09
CA PRO A 288 21.24 -5.76 -29.92
C PRO A 288 21.93 -6.89 -29.14
#